data_398b144e57030a71acc2e3377d482196
#
_entry.id   398b144e57030a71acc2e3377d482196
#
_cell.length_a   1.000
_cell.length_b   1.000
_cell.length_c   1.000
_cell.angle_alpha   90.00
_cell.angle_beta   90.00
_cell.angle_gamma   90.00
#
_symmetry.space_group_name_H-M   'P 1'
#
loop_
_entity.id
_entity.type
_entity.pdbx_description
1 polymer ?
#
loop_
_entity_poly.entity_id
_entity_poly.type
_entity_poly.pdbx_seq_one_letter_code
_entity_poly.pdbx_strand_id
1 'polypeptide(L)'
;KTFPGSSSTPPSRTMPNNLQAEQNLLGAILLDNSVLERIDDRLLADHFYDPFHGRIFSTMQRLAERGQLANPVTLKSFFTNSDDFQSDGAESYLSELADGVISITQAPDYARTIHEAHIRRQLVLIGDEVILDASHPKVDVPAHQQIETAESKLFRLADTGSTSVGLRGFESVISGSITQADLARKSDRHLSGTSTGLTDLNNLLG
;
A
#
# COMPACT_ATOMS: atom_id res chain seq x y z
N LYS A 1 -9.30 5.66 -51.38
CA LYS A 1 -9.12 4.54 -50.41
C LYS A 1 -9.34 5.12 -49.04
N THR A 2 -10.54 4.92 -48.50
CA THR A 2 -10.96 5.35 -47.19
C THR A 2 -10.52 4.31 -46.17
N PHE A 3 -9.70 4.69 -45.22
CA PHE A 3 -9.35 3.82 -44.08
C PHE A 3 -10.52 3.80 -43.12
N PRO A 4 -11.02 2.61 -42.72
CA PRO A 4 -12.04 2.53 -41.68
C PRO A 4 -11.39 2.96 -40.34
N GLY A 5 -11.86 4.08 -39.79
CA GLY A 5 -11.51 4.51 -38.47
C GLY A 5 -12.06 3.49 -37.45
N SER A 6 -11.18 2.67 -36.85
CA SER A 6 -11.51 1.86 -35.70
C SER A 6 -11.63 2.78 -34.47
N SER A 7 -12.85 3.19 -34.18
CA SER A 7 -13.22 3.75 -32.88
C SER A 7 -13.17 2.62 -31.83
N SER A 8 -11.98 2.24 -31.42
CA SER A 8 -11.81 1.41 -30.22
C SER A 8 -11.97 2.34 -29.01
N THR A 9 -13.17 2.38 -28.47
CA THR A 9 -13.39 2.85 -27.11
C THR A 9 -12.42 2.06 -26.22
N PRO A 10 -11.50 2.72 -25.46
CA PRO A 10 -10.60 1.97 -24.60
C PRO A 10 -11.46 1.13 -23.65
N PRO A 11 -11.11 -0.14 -23.40
CA PRO A 11 -11.84 -0.96 -22.45
C PRO A 11 -11.86 -0.24 -21.11
N SER A 12 -13.05 -0.17 -20.48
CA SER A 12 -13.19 0.39 -19.14
C SER A 12 -12.23 -0.38 -18.22
N ARG A 13 -11.12 0.26 -17.83
CA ARG A 13 -10.13 -0.35 -16.95
C ARG A 13 -10.75 -0.50 -15.57
N THR A 14 -11.00 -1.73 -15.15
CA THR A 14 -11.32 -2.01 -13.75
C THR A 14 -10.08 -1.71 -12.91
N MET A 15 -10.23 -0.83 -11.91
CA MET A 15 -9.16 -0.51 -10.98
C MET A 15 -8.79 -1.75 -10.15
N PRO A 16 -7.49 -2.00 -9.91
CA PRO A 16 -7.04 -3.11 -9.06
C PRO A 16 -7.69 -3.05 -7.68
N ASN A 17 -8.36 -4.13 -7.29
CA ASN A 17 -9.03 -4.25 -5.99
C ASN A 17 -9.07 -5.71 -5.54
N ASN A 18 -9.33 -5.93 -4.27
CA ASN A 18 -9.64 -7.24 -3.70
C ASN A 18 -10.63 -7.06 -2.54
N LEU A 19 -11.91 -6.90 -2.89
CA LEU A 19 -12.99 -6.71 -1.92
C LEU A 19 -13.08 -7.85 -0.91
N GLN A 20 -12.77 -9.09 -1.34
CA GLN A 20 -12.77 -10.25 -0.45
C GLN A 20 -11.69 -10.12 0.65
N ALA A 21 -10.50 -9.63 0.30
CA ALA A 21 -9.44 -9.36 1.28
C ALA A 21 -9.84 -8.25 2.25
N GLU A 22 -10.52 -7.20 1.77
CA GLU A 22 -11.03 -6.12 2.61
C GLU A 22 -12.06 -6.63 3.60
N GLN A 23 -13.05 -7.40 3.14
CA GLN A 23 -14.09 -7.98 3.97
C GLN A 23 -13.52 -8.95 5.02
N ASN A 24 -12.60 -9.84 4.61
CA ASN A 24 -11.96 -10.78 5.54
C ASN A 24 -11.09 -10.06 6.59
N LEU A 25 -10.39 -8.99 6.22
CA LEU A 25 -9.61 -8.21 7.19
C LEU A 25 -10.53 -7.53 8.21
N LEU A 26 -11.56 -6.83 7.77
CA LEU A 26 -12.51 -6.15 8.65
C LEU A 26 -13.22 -7.14 9.58
N GLY A 27 -13.68 -8.27 9.03
CA GLY A 27 -14.29 -9.33 9.82
C GLY A 27 -13.32 -9.94 10.84
N ALA A 28 -12.05 -10.15 10.47
CA ALA A 28 -11.04 -10.65 11.39
C ALA A 28 -10.81 -9.69 12.58
N ILE A 29 -10.80 -8.37 12.34
CA ILE A 29 -10.70 -7.35 13.39
C ILE A 29 -11.93 -7.36 14.28
N LEU A 30 -13.14 -7.56 13.71
CA LEU A 30 -14.38 -7.66 14.49
C LEU A 30 -14.40 -8.85 15.44
N LEU A 31 -13.80 -9.98 15.04
CA LEU A 31 -13.69 -11.18 15.84
C LEU A 31 -12.57 -11.11 16.88
N ASP A 32 -11.44 -10.50 16.51
CA ASP A 32 -10.27 -10.38 17.37
C ASP A 32 -9.59 -9.04 17.15
N ASN A 33 -9.84 -8.09 18.04
CA ASN A 33 -9.30 -6.73 17.93
C ASN A 33 -7.76 -6.69 18.02
N SER A 34 -7.09 -7.73 18.53
CA SER A 34 -5.63 -7.84 18.56
C SER A 34 -5.02 -7.95 17.15
N VAL A 35 -5.84 -8.22 16.14
CA VAL A 35 -5.44 -8.16 14.72
C VAL A 35 -4.88 -6.79 14.37
N LEU A 36 -5.42 -5.70 14.91
CA LEU A 36 -4.92 -4.34 14.67
C LEU A 36 -3.45 -4.15 15.07
N GLU A 37 -2.98 -4.86 16.11
CA GLU A 37 -1.58 -4.82 16.55
C GLU A 37 -0.66 -5.69 15.69
N ARG A 38 -1.22 -6.65 14.94
CA ARG A 38 -0.49 -7.61 14.11
C ARG A 38 -0.41 -7.20 12.65
N ILE A 39 -1.26 -6.29 12.20
CA ILE A 39 -1.21 -5.75 10.85
C ILE A 39 -0.21 -4.58 10.81
N ASP A 40 0.35 -4.34 9.63
CA ASP A 40 1.31 -3.27 9.41
C ASP A 40 0.65 -1.89 9.66
N ASP A 41 1.29 -1.06 10.48
CA ASP A 41 0.86 0.32 10.80
C ASP A 41 0.70 1.21 9.55
N ARG A 42 1.18 0.74 8.41
CA ARG A 42 1.08 1.42 7.11
C ARG A 42 -0.26 1.26 6.43
N LEU A 43 -1.11 0.31 6.87
CA LEU A 43 -2.43 0.18 6.27
C LEU A 43 -3.29 1.35 6.74
N LEU A 44 -3.70 2.17 5.78
CA LEU A 44 -4.54 3.35 6.00
C LEU A 44 -5.94 3.13 5.43
N ALA A 45 -6.90 3.92 5.88
CA ALA A 45 -8.28 3.84 5.43
C ALA A 45 -8.45 4.12 3.92
N ASP A 46 -7.62 4.98 3.34
CA ASP A 46 -7.61 5.33 1.92
C ASP A 46 -6.99 4.24 1.02
N HIS A 47 -6.38 3.21 1.64
CA HIS A 47 -5.90 2.04 0.92
C HIS A 47 -7.01 1.08 0.53
N PHE A 48 -8.18 1.17 1.14
CA PHE A 48 -9.33 0.36 0.76
C PHE A 48 -9.92 0.83 -0.58
N TYR A 49 -10.38 -0.12 -1.39
CA TYR A 49 -11.07 0.20 -2.64
C TYR A 49 -12.49 0.68 -2.39
N ASP A 50 -13.17 0.04 -1.44
CA ASP A 50 -14.48 0.48 -0.99
C ASP A 50 -14.33 1.57 0.08
N PRO A 51 -14.80 2.80 -0.19
CA PRO A 51 -14.72 3.90 0.78
C PRO A 51 -15.42 3.59 2.10
N PHE A 52 -16.43 2.73 2.08
CA PHE A 52 -17.13 2.32 3.30
C PHE A 52 -16.26 1.40 4.16
N HIS A 53 -15.55 0.44 3.55
CA HIS A 53 -14.56 -0.39 4.24
C HIS A 53 -13.48 0.46 4.90
N GLY A 54 -12.96 1.48 4.19
CA GLY A 54 -12.00 2.43 4.74
C GLY A 54 -12.54 3.17 5.97
N ARG A 55 -13.81 3.59 5.96
CA ARG A 55 -14.44 4.24 7.12
C ARG A 55 -14.66 3.29 8.29
N ILE A 56 -15.04 2.03 8.02
CA ILE A 56 -15.12 1.01 9.07
C ILE A 56 -13.75 0.84 9.71
N PHE A 57 -12.70 0.64 8.90
CA PHE A 57 -11.34 0.44 9.38
C PHE A 57 -10.84 1.62 10.23
N SER A 58 -10.98 2.86 9.77
CA SER A 58 -10.58 4.05 10.54
C SER A 58 -11.36 4.19 11.85
N THR A 59 -12.62 3.75 11.89
CA THR A 59 -13.42 3.78 13.10
C THR A 59 -12.95 2.70 14.09
N MET A 60 -12.59 1.50 13.61
CA MET A 60 -12.00 0.45 14.43
C MET A 60 -10.66 0.90 15.05
N GLN A 61 -9.79 1.54 14.28
CA GLN A 61 -8.52 2.10 14.79
C GLN A 61 -8.77 3.13 15.90
N ARG A 62 -9.67 4.09 15.68
CA ARG A 62 -10.03 5.10 16.70
C ARG A 62 -10.62 4.51 17.98
N LEU A 63 -11.37 3.42 17.89
CA LEU A 63 -11.88 2.72 19.08
C LEU A 63 -10.74 2.03 19.82
N ALA A 64 -9.84 1.34 19.10
CA ALA A 64 -8.68 0.68 19.69
C ALA A 64 -7.74 1.68 20.40
N GLU A 65 -7.46 2.85 19.80
CA GLU A 65 -6.67 3.93 20.41
C GLU A 65 -7.27 4.44 21.75
N ARG A 66 -8.59 4.31 21.89
CA ARG A 66 -9.30 4.68 23.13
C ARG A 66 -9.46 3.50 24.11
N GLY A 67 -8.85 2.36 23.81
CA GLY A 67 -9.00 1.14 24.60
C GLY A 67 -10.41 0.53 24.56
N GLN A 68 -11.19 0.86 23.52
CA GLN A 68 -12.55 0.36 23.31
C GLN A 68 -12.55 -0.78 22.29
N LEU A 69 -13.37 -1.79 22.51
CA LEU A 69 -13.50 -2.89 21.58
C LEU A 69 -14.35 -2.49 20.36
N ALA A 70 -13.81 -2.73 19.18
CA ALA A 70 -14.54 -2.64 17.93
C ALA A 70 -15.33 -3.93 17.71
N ASN A 71 -16.65 -3.85 17.79
CA ASN A 71 -17.58 -4.95 17.48
C ASN A 71 -18.80 -4.40 16.73
N PRO A 72 -19.66 -5.22 16.13
CA PRO A 72 -20.81 -4.74 15.36
C PRO A 72 -21.71 -3.77 16.13
N VAL A 73 -21.89 -3.98 17.44
CA VAL A 73 -22.74 -3.13 18.28
C VAL A 73 -22.13 -1.76 18.53
N THR A 74 -20.81 -1.71 18.86
CA THR A 74 -20.11 -0.43 19.11
C THR A 74 -19.97 0.38 17.83
N LEU A 75 -19.72 -0.28 16.70
CA LEU A 75 -19.59 0.37 15.40
C LEU A 75 -20.91 0.89 14.85
N LYS A 76 -22.03 0.23 15.12
CA LYS A 76 -23.37 0.64 14.66
C LYS A 76 -23.63 2.11 14.95
N SER A 77 -23.30 2.59 16.15
CA SER A 77 -23.55 3.97 16.58
C SER A 77 -22.84 5.03 15.70
N PHE A 78 -21.74 4.67 15.05
CA PHE A 78 -20.99 5.56 14.16
C PHE A 78 -21.57 5.62 12.74
N PHE A 79 -22.37 4.62 12.34
CA PHE A 79 -22.88 4.50 10.98
C PHE A 79 -24.40 4.66 10.88
N THR A 80 -25.11 4.82 11.99
CA THR A 80 -26.58 4.97 12.02
C THR A 80 -27.08 6.20 11.27
N ASN A 81 -26.25 7.27 11.14
CA ASN A 81 -26.61 8.51 10.48
C ASN A 81 -25.87 8.69 9.13
N SER A 82 -25.24 7.67 8.60
CA SER A 82 -24.57 7.76 7.29
C SER A 82 -25.54 7.40 6.18
N ASP A 83 -25.53 8.18 5.09
CA ASP A 83 -26.40 8.00 3.91
C ASP A 83 -26.20 6.65 3.20
N ASP A 84 -25.14 5.89 3.55
CA ASP A 84 -24.78 4.63 2.92
C ASP A 84 -25.66 3.45 3.34
N PHE A 85 -26.35 3.56 4.48
CA PHE A 85 -27.26 2.52 4.98
C PHE A 85 -28.56 3.10 5.51
N GLN A 86 -29.68 2.51 5.10
CA GLN A 86 -30.90 2.62 5.87
C GLN A 86 -30.63 2.00 7.25
N SER A 87 -31.20 2.55 8.30
CA SER A 87 -30.88 2.38 9.73
C SER A 87 -30.55 0.96 10.26
N ASP A 88 -30.94 -0.08 9.55
CA ASP A 88 -30.71 -1.47 9.96
C ASP A 88 -29.66 -2.21 9.12
N GLY A 89 -29.26 -1.65 7.96
CA GLY A 89 -28.33 -2.31 7.03
C GLY A 89 -26.89 -2.36 7.52
N ALA A 90 -26.46 -1.37 8.30
CA ALA A 90 -25.08 -1.31 8.79
C ALA A 90 -24.76 -2.44 9.78
N GLU A 91 -25.69 -2.75 10.70
CA GLU A 91 -25.50 -3.82 11.68
C GLU A 91 -25.49 -5.20 11.01
N SER A 92 -26.41 -5.42 10.06
CA SER A 92 -26.45 -6.66 9.28
C SER A 92 -25.13 -6.87 8.53
N TYR A 93 -24.64 -5.83 7.85
CA TYR A 93 -23.39 -5.91 7.09
C TYR A 93 -22.18 -6.17 8.00
N LEU A 94 -22.06 -5.50 9.14
CA LEU A 94 -20.98 -5.73 10.09
C LEU A 94 -21.03 -7.16 10.67
N SER A 95 -22.23 -7.71 10.90
CA SER A 95 -22.41 -9.10 11.32
C SER A 95 -22.00 -10.08 10.22
N GLU A 96 -22.40 -9.80 8.98
CA GLU A 96 -22.00 -10.59 7.81
C GLU A 96 -20.48 -10.61 7.62
N LEU A 97 -19.80 -9.47 7.85
CA LEU A 97 -18.33 -9.40 7.80
C LEU A 97 -17.68 -10.31 8.85
N ALA A 98 -18.22 -10.32 10.08
CA ALA A 98 -17.71 -11.17 11.15
C ALA A 98 -17.95 -12.67 10.88
N ASP A 99 -19.14 -13.01 10.37
CA ASP A 99 -19.52 -14.39 10.05
C ASP A 99 -18.79 -14.94 8.81
N GLY A 100 -18.41 -14.07 7.89
CA GLY A 100 -17.75 -14.42 6.62
C GLY A 100 -16.24 -14.66 6.72
N VAL A 101 -15.63 -14.55 7.90
CA VAL A 101 -14.17 -14.67 8.07
C VAL A 101 -13.69 -16.10 7.81
N ILE A 102 -12.76 -16.22 6.86
CA ILE A 102 -12.15 -17.52 6.54
C ILE A 102 -11.04 -17.86 7.56
N SER A 103 -10.20 -16.88 7.92
CA SER A 103 -9.08 -17.11 8.84
C SER A 103 -8.58 -15.80 9.45
N ILE A 104 -8.58 -15.71 10.77
CA ILE A 104 -8.04 -14.58 11.54
C ILE A 104 -6.50 -14.53 11.43
N THR A 105 -5.84 -15.68 11.32
CA THR A 105 -4.38 -15.76 11.25
C THR A 105 -3.82 -15.19 9.95
N GLN A 106 -4.62 -15.12 8.90
CA GLN A 106 -4.24 -14.56 7.60
C GLN A 106 -4.45 -13.04 7.48
N ALA A 107 -4.91 -12.37 8.54
CA ALA A 107 -5.15 -10.94 8.52
C ALA A 107 -3.95 -10.09 8.03
N PRO A 108 -2.69 -10.37 8.39
CA PRO A 108 -1.53 -9.66 7.83
C PRO A 108 -1.40 -9.84 6.30
N ASP A 109 -1.77 -11.01 5.76
CA ASP A 109 -1.74 -11.25 4.31
C ASP A 109 -2.86 -10.50 3.59
N TYR A 110 -4.04 -10.38 4.20
CA TYR A 110 -5.12 -9.55 3.67
C TYR A 110 -4.72 -8.08 3.67
N ALA A 111 -4.13 -7.57 4.76
CA ALA A 111 -3.64 -6.20 4.85
C ALA A 111 -2.61 -5.89 3.77
N ARG A 112 -1.64 -6.79 3.54
CA ARG A 112 -0.65 -6.67 2.46
C ARG A 112 -1.30 -6.68 1.08
N THR A 113 -2.30 -7.53 0.85
CA THR A 113 -3.04 -7.60 -0.42
C THR A 113 -3.78 -6.30 -0.72
N ILE A 114 -4.41 -5.69 0.28
CA ILE A 114 -5.10 -4.41 0.17
C ILE A 114 -4.10 -3.29 -0.18
N HIS A 115 -2.98 -3.24 0.56
CA HIS A 115 -1.92 -2.26 0.32
C HIS A 115 -1.32 -2.39 -1.08
N GLU A 116 -1.00 -3.60 -1.55
CA GLU A 116 -0.53 -3.83 -2.91
C GLU A 116 -1.55 -3.41 -3.97
N ALA A 117 -2.84 -3.67 -3.76
CA ALA A 117 -3.89 -3.24 -4.66
C ALA A 117 -3.96 -1.70 -4.71
N HIS A 118 -3.79 -1.02 -3.57
CA HIS A 118 -3.69 0.44 -3.51
C HIS A 118 -2.50 0.96 -4.32
N ILE A 119 -1.29 0.42 -4.13
CA ILE A 119 -0.10 0.83 -4.90
C ILE A 119 -0.34 0.67 -6.40
N ARG A 120 -0.95 -0.43 -6.83
CA ARG A 120 -1.29 -0.64 -8.25
C ARG A 120 -2.31 0.39 -8.77
N ARG A 121 -3.30 0.80 -7.96
CA ARG A 121 -4.22 1.88 -8.31
C ARG A 121 -3.48 3.21 -8.50
N GLN A 122 -2.57 3.54 -7.58
CA GLN A 122 -1.75 4.76 -7.69
C GLN A 122 -0.89 4.74 -8.95
N LEU A 123 -0.29 3.59 -9.31
CA LEU A 123 0.47 3.45 -10.56
C LEU A 123 -0.41 3.70 -11.79
N VAL A 124 -1.64 3.19 -11.80
CA VAL A 124 -2.60 3.43 -12.90
C VAL A 124 -2.93 4.92 -12.99
N LEU A 125 -3.22 5.57 -11.86
CA LEU A 125 -3.54 7.01 -11.83
C LEU A 125 -2.37 7.87 -12.31
N ILE A 126 -1.15 7.58 -11.88
CA ILE A 126 0.06 8.27 -12.34
C ILE A 126 0.24 8.07 -13.86
N GLY A 127 0.04 6.83 -14.34
CA GLY A 127 0.13 6.52 -15.77
C GLY A 127 -0.90 7.29 -16.60
N ASP A 128 -2.14 7.33 -16.17
CA ASP A 128 -3.21 8.05 -16.86
C ASP A 128 -2.95 9.57 -16.87
N GLU A 129 -2.41 10.13 -15.79
CA GLU A 129 -2.01 11.54 -15.72
C GLU A 129 -0.85 11.86 -16.68
N VAL A 130 0.18 10.98 -16.72
CA VAL A 130 1.30 11.13 -17.66
C VAL A 130 0.81 11.10 -19.10
N ILE A 131 -0.09 10.18 -19.44
CA ILE A 131 -0.68 10.09 -20.79
C ILE A 131 -1.48 11.37 -21.10
N LEU A 132 -2.28 11.85 -20.16
CA LEU A 132 -3.11 13.04 -20.33
C LEU A 132 -2.24 14.29 -20.56
N ASP A 133 -1.24 14.52 -19.70
CA ASP A 133 -0.34 15.68 -19.79
C ASP A 133 0.52 15.65 -21.07
N ALA A 134 0.96 14.47 -21.50
CA ALA A 134 1.73 14.33 -22.74
C ALA A 134 0.86 14.54 -24.00
N SER A 135 -0.41 14.10 -23.95
CA SER A 135 -1.35 14.21 -25.07
C SER A 135 -1.93 15.62 -25.23
N HIS A 136 -2.03 16.36 -24.12
CA HIS A 136 -2.58 17.72 -24.06
C HIS A 136 -1.59 18.67 -23.37
N PRO A 137 -0.44 18.95 -24.02
CA PRO A 137 0.62 19.74 -23.39
C PRO A 137 0.14 21.17 -23.13
N LYS A 138 0.40 21.67 -21.91
CA LYS A 138 0.20 23.07 -21.54
C LYS A 138 1.30 23.91 -22.17
N VAL A 139 0.96 25.09 -22.70
CA VAL A 139 1.89 25.95 -23.44
C VAL A 139 3.15 26.30 -22.62
N ASP A 140 2.99 26.46 -21.31
CA ASP A 140 4.07 26.90 -20.41
C ASP A 140 4.81 25.77 -19.70
N VAL A 141 4.49 24.50 -20.02
CA VAL A 141 5.10 23.32 -19.35
C VAL A 141 5.93 22.52 -20.36
N PRO A 142 7.25 22.67 -20.33
CA PRO A 142 8.13 21.90 -21.21
C PRO A 142 8.15 20.41 -20.86
N ALA A 143 8.42 19.56 -21.86
CA ALA A 143 8.39 18.11 -21.72
C ALA A 143 9.30 17.57 -20.59
N HIS A 144 10.47 18.19 -20.37
CA HIS A 144 11.36 17.77 -19.27
C HIS A 144 10.72 17.97 -17.89
N GLN A 145 9.95 19.03 -17.71
CA GLN A 145 9.23 19.26 -16.45
C GLN A 145 8.12 18.23 -16.22
N GLN A 146 7.49 17.73 -17.28
CA GLN A 146 6.52 16.62 -17.16
C GLN A 146 7.21 15.33 -16.70
N ILE A 147 8.42 15.05 -17.22
CA ILE A 147 9.24 13.91 -16.79
C ILE A 147 9.61 14.04 -15.31
N GLU A 148 10.14 15.18 -14.88
CA GLU A 148 10.49 15.42 -13.46
C GLU A 148 9.29 15.27 -12.52
N THR A 149 8.12 15.71 -12.97
CA THR A 149 6.86 15.54 -12.20
C THR A 149 6.49 14.06 -12.06
N ALA A 150 6.58 13.31 -13.16
CA ALA A 150 6.29 11.87 -13.15
C ALA A 150 7.29 11.09 -12.27
N GLU A 151 8.58 11.38 -12.39
CA GLU A 151 9.62 10.79 -11.55
C GLU A 151 9.38 11.07 -10.06
N SER A 152 9.07 12.31 -9.71
CA SER A 152 8.76 12.70 -8.32
C SER A 152 7.57 11.93 -7.74
N LYS A 153 6.50 11.74 -8.53
CA LYS A 153 5.33 10.97 -8.11
C LYS A 153 5.66 9.50 -7.91
N LEU A 154 6.38 8.89 -8.86
CA LEU A 154 6.81 7.50 -8.77
C LEU A 154 7.76 7.27 -7.59
N PHE A 155 8.70 8.20 -7.36
CA PHE A 155 9.60 8.14 -6.22
C PHE A 155 8.84 8.19 -4.89
N ARG A 156 7.89 9.12 -4.74
CA ARG A 156 7.05 9.21 -3.54
C ARG A 156 6.21 7.95 -3.33
N LEU A 157 5.65 7.37 -4.39
CA LEU A 157 4.92 6.12 -4.30
C LEU A 157 5.82 4.95 -3.88
N ALA A 158 7.04 4.89 -4.40
CA ALA A 158 8.02 3.88 -4.01
C ALA A 158 8.45 4.03 -2.54
N ASP A 159 8.61 5.27 -2.06
CA ASP A 159 8.97 5.56 -0.67
C ASP A 159 7.86 5.18 0.31
N THR A 160 6.60 5.42 -0.03
CA THR A 160 5.45 4.95 0.75
C THR A 160 5.29 3.42 0.69
N GLY A 161 5.70 2.80 -0.42
CA GLY A 161 5.66 1.34 -0.61
C GLY A 161 6.86 0.60 0.01
N SER A 162 8.00 1.26 0.14
CA SER A 162 9.23 0.65 0.66
C SER A 162 9.53 1.11 2.08
N THR A 163 9.31 0.25 3.03
CA THR A 163 9.66 0.48 4.43
C THR A 163 11.11 0.21 4.76
N SER A 164 11.99 0.41 3.85
CA SER A 164 13.38 0.10 4.16
C SER A 164 14.23 1.31 4.57
N VAL A 165 13.67 2.51 4.69
CA VAL A 165 14.46 3.72 5.01
C VAL A 165 14.08 4.37 6.35
N GLY A 166 13.01 3.96 7.02
CA GLY A 166 12.68 4.45 8.35
C GLY A 166 12.78 3.33 9.39
N LEU A 167 13.71 3.39 10.33
CA LEU A 167 13.85 2.52 11.51
C LEU A 167 13.74 1.01 11.17
N ARG A 168 14.78 0.47 10.54
CA ARG A 168 14.97 -0.98 10.55
C ARG A 168 15.02 -1.42 12.01
N GLY A 169 14.18 -2.41 12.38
CA GLY A 169 14.24 -2.99 13.70
C GLY A 169 15.72 -3.33 14.04
N PHE A 170 16.16 -2.97 15.21
CA PHE A 170 17.55 -3.13 15.65
C PHE A 170 18.10 -4.54 15.36
N GLU A 171 17.27 -5.57 15.49
CA GLU A 171 17.56 -6.95 15.16
C GLU A 171 17.91 -7.18 13.69
N SER A 172 17.16 -6.57 12.76
CA SER A 172 17.41 -6.69 11.31
C SER A 172 18.67 -5.94 10.86
N VAL A 173 18.99 -4.82 11.54
CA VAL A 173 20.24 -4.07 11.28
C VAL A 173 21.45 -4.85 11.78
N ILE A 174 21.38 -5.43 12.96
CA ILE A 174 22.46 -6.27 13.50
C ILE A 174 22.67 -7.51 12.64
N SER A 175 21.61 -8.24 12.30
CA SER A 175 21.71 -9.45 11.46
C SER A 175 22.28 -9.12 10.07
N GLY A 176 21.90 -8.00 9.46
CA GLY A 176 22.45 -7.51 8.21
C GLY A 176 23.94 -7.14 8.34
N SER A 177 24.30 -6.45 9.42
CA SER A 177 25.70 -6.05 9.68
C SER A 177 26.61 -7.24 9.94
N ILE A 178 26.14 -8.25 10.68
CA ILE A 178 26.88 -9.51 10.92
C ILE A 178 27.08 -10.26 9.61
N THR A 179 26.05 -10.37 8.78
CA THR A 179 26.14 -11.04 7.48
C THR A 179 27.12 -10.32 6.55
N GLN A 180 27.11 -8.99 6.53
CA GLN A 180 28.03 -8.21 5.72
C GLN A 180 29.48 -8.31 6.23
N ALA A 181 29.69 -8.31 7.55
CA ALA A 181 31.00 -8.53 8.17
C ALA A 181 31.55 -9.92 7.87
N ASP A 182 30.69 -10.95 7.88
CA ASP A 182 31.10 -12.34 7.58
C ASP A 182 31.42 -12.51 6.08
N LEU A 183 30.71 -11.85 5.19
CA LEU A 183 31.01 -11.77 3.75
C LEU A 183 32.32 -11.03 3.50
N ALA A 184 32.57 -9.91 4.17
CA ALA A 184 33.79 -9.15 4.06
C ALA A 184 35.01 -9.99 4.58
N ARG A 185 34.84 -10.73 5.67
CA ARG A 185 35.87 -11.63 6.21
C ARG A 185 36.20 -12.82 5.29
N LYS A 186 35.18 -13.33 4.55
CA LYS A 186 35.34 -14.42 3.58
C LYS A 186 35.83 -13.95 2.22
N SER A 187 35.78 -12.65 1.95
CA SER A 187 36.28 -12.05 0.72
C SER A 187 37.77 -11.81 0.87
N ASP A 188 38.58 -12.52 0.07
CA ASP A 188 40.05 -12.33 -0.04
C ASP A 188 40.44 -10.98 -0.69
N ARG A 189 39.44 -10.09 -0.91
CA ARG A 189 39.63 -8.75 -1.50
C ARG A 189 39.62 -7.71 -0.39
N HIS A 190 40.72 -6.98 -0.24
CA HIS A 190 40.90 -5.88 0.70
C HIS A 190 39.99 -4.65 0.44
N LEU A 191 38.97 -4.78 -0.36
CA LEU A 191 38.03 -3.70 -0.73
C LEU A 191 36.67 -3.92 -0.10
N SER A 192 36.27 -3.01 0.78
CA SER A 192 34.92 -2.97 1.35
C SER A 192 34.09 -1.92 0.56
N GLY A 193 33.83 -2.17 -0.72
CA GLY A 193 33.11 -1.22 -1.56
C GLY A 193 33.04 -1.61 -3.04
N THR A 194 32.54 -0.71 -3.88
CA THR A 194 32.50 -0.89 -5.33
C THR A 194 33.90 -0.63 -5.91
N SER A 195 34.47 -1.62 -6.61
CA SER A 195 35.76 -1.47 -7.29
C SER A 195 35.74 -0.35 -8.30
N THR A 196 36.74 0.54 -8.27
CA THR A 196 36.90 1.64 -9.25
C THR A 196 37.40 1.14 -10.60
N GLY A 197 37.78 -0.13 -10.73
CA GLY A 197 38.40 -0.67 -11.95
C GLY A 197 39.91 -0.39 -12.07
N LEU A 198 40.49 0.43 -11.19
CA LEU A 198 41.90 0.74 -11.15
C LEU A 198 42.58 0.09 -9.94
N THR A 199 43.48 -0.86 -10.16
CA THR A 199 44.10 -1.68 -9.12
C THR A 199 44.83 -0.85 -8.07
N ASP A 200 45.61 0.15 -8.52
CA ASP A 200 46.39 1.03 -7.64
C ASP A 200 45.52 1.93 -6.76
N LEU A 201 44.41 2.43 -7.30
CA LEU A 201 43.45 3.23 -6.56
C LEU A 201 42.66 2.41 -5.56
N ASN A 202 42.30 1.20 -5.95
CA ASN A 202 41.62 0.26 -5.04
C ASN A 202 42.52 -0.14 -3.85
N ASN A 203 43.83 -0.34 -4.06
CA ASN A 203 44.79 -0.64 -3.00
C ASN A 203 45.05 0.56 -2.07
N LEU A 204 44.84 1.80 -2.57
CA LEU A 204 45.01 3.02 -1.78
C LEU A 204 43.79 3.33 -0.90
N LEU A 205 42.61 2.95 -1.35
CA LEU A 205 41.33 3.23 -0.70
C LEU A 205 40.84 2.09 0.21
N GLY A 206 41.42 0.90 0.11
CA GLY A 206 41.09 -0.33 0.78
C GLY A 206 41.26 -0.47 2.13
#